data_afce6d77e7bfee4330d33da29131e1bf
#
_entry.id   afce6d77e7bfee4330d33da29131e1bf
#
_cell.length_a   1.000
_cell.length_b   1.000
_cell.length_c   1.000
_cell.angle_alpha   90.00
_cell.angle_beta   90.00
_cell.angle_gamma   90.00
#
_symmetry.space_group_name_H-M   'P 1'
#
loop_
_entity.id
_entity.type
_entity.pdbx_description
1 polymer ?
#
loop_
_entity_poly.entity_id
_entity_poly.type
_entity_poly.pdbx_seq_one_letter_code
_entity_poly.pdbx_strand_id
1 'polypeptide(L)'
;MTVQVGQPAPNVPVQAYDRTKDGKDDQFRQIGLEDYKGKWVCLFFYPRDFTFVCPTEIVSFNDNLDEFEDRDCVVLTASTDSEYTHKGWCDSHEDLQKMRYPMLADTAHKLSEAFGVYDPEKGLAYRGVYLIDPNGIVRWIAVHDLGVGRNVDEVIRVLDALQTDKLCPCNWKPGEETLN
;
A
#
# COMPACT_ATOMS: atom_id res chain seq x y z
N MET A 1 14.49 5.74 -13.41
CA MET A 1 14.16 7.04 -12.74
C MET A 1 13.21 6.68 -11.60
N THR A 2 13.55 7.01 -10.36
CA THR A 2 12.72 6.68 -9.17
C THR A 2 11.51 7.61 -9.13
N VAL A 3 10.33 7.10 -8.79
CA VAL A 3 9.11 7.89 -8.63
C VAL A 3 9.31 9.00 -7.57
N GLN A 4 8.72 10.17 -7.80
CA GLN A 4 8.82 11.33 -6.92
C GLN A 4 7.44 11.92 -6.64
N VAL A 5 7.32 12.65 -5.53
CA VAL A 5 6.12 13.45 -5.23
C VAL A 5 5.86 14.46 -6.36
N GLY A 6 4.60 14.58 -6.79
CA GLY A 6 4.18 15.43 -7.90
C GLY A 6 4.29 14.77 -9.28
N GLN A 7 4.80 13.54 -9.37
CA GLN A 7 4.88 12.78 -10.62
C GLN A 7 3.77 11.74 -10.72
N PRO A 8 3.37 11.36 -11.96
CA PRO A 8 2.48 10.24 -12.16
C PRO A 8 3.02 8.95 -11.53
N ALA A 9 2.18 8.23 -10.82
CA ALA A 9 2.52 6.92 -10.28
C ALA A 9 2.73 5.93 -11.43
N PRO A 10 3.79 5.08 -11.35
CA PRO A 10 4.00 4.04 -12.35
C PRO A 10 2.83 3.06 -12.37
N ASN A 11 2.25 2.81 -13.53
CA ASN A 11 1.25 1.76 -13.71
C ASN A 11 1.92 0.48 -14.19
N VAL A 12 2.15 -0.46 -13.28
CA VAL A 12 2.73 -1.77 -13.55
C VAL A 12 1.74 -2.83 -13.05
N PRO A 13 0.83 -3.32 -13.92
CA PRO A 13 -0.12 -4.36 -13.53
C PRO A 13 0.59 -5.66 -13.16
N VAL A 14 0.22 -6.23 -12.02
CA VAL A 14 0.75 -7.50 -11.51
C VAL A 14 -0.37 -8.44 -11.07
N GLN A 15 -0.07 -9.72 -10.96
CA GLN A 15 -1.01 -10.65 -10.36
C GLN A 15 -1.24 -10.30 -8.88
N ALA A 16 -2.41 -10.58 -8.37
CA ALA A 16 -2.76 -10.31 -6.98
C ALA A 16 -3.61 -11.44 -6.40
N TYR A 17 -3.53 -11.61 -5.09
CA TYR A 17 -4.48 -12.40 -4.32
C TYR A 17 -5.44 -11.47 -3.57
N ASP A 18 -6.73 -11.68 -3.79
CA ASP A 18 -7.80 -10.92 -3.13
C ASP A 18 -8.74 -11.88 -2.39
N ARG A 19 -8.56 -11.98 -1.08
CA ARG A 19 -9.34 -12.88 -0.22
C ARG A 19 -10.83 -12.49 -0.15
N THR A 20 -11.19 -11.25 -0.46
CA THR A 20 -12.57 -10.78 -0.40
C THR A 20 -13.44 -11.29 -1.54
N LYS A 21 -12.84 -11.89 -2.54
CA LYS A 21 -13.53 -12.40 -3.74
C LYS A 21 -13.88 -13.88 -3.59
N ASP A 22 -15.02 -14.25 -4.15
CA ASP A 22 -15.46 -15.63 -4.24
C ASP A 22 -15.05 -16.23 -5.60
N GLY A 23 -14.59 -17.49 -5.55
CA GLY A 23 -14.14 -18.17 -6.75
C GLY A 23 -12.65 -17.96 -7.08
N LYS A 24 -12.06 -18.99 -7.68
CA LYS A 24 -10.63 -19.02 -7.92
C LYS A 24 -10.16 -17.92 -8.88
N ASP A 25 -10.93 -17.66 -9.92
CA ASP A 25 -10.54 -16.70 -10.96
C ASP A 25 -10.64 -15.24 -10.47
N ASP A 26 -11.58 -14.97 -9.56
CA ASP A 26 -11.74 -13.64 -8.97
C ASP A 26 -10.75 -13.37 -7.85
N GLN A 27 -10.33 -14.41 -7.11
CA GLN A 27 -9.31 -14.30 -6.07
C GLN A 27 -7.91 -14.06 -6.65
N PHE A 28 -7.63 -14.55 -7.85
CA PHE A 28 -6.35 -14.41 -8.55
C PHE A 28 -6.57 -13.59 -9.81
N ARG A 29 -6.36 -12.28 -9.72
CA ARG A 29 -6.58 -11.37 -10.85
C ARG A 29 -5.41 -10.40 -11.02
N GLN A 30 -5.27 -9.89 -12.21
CA GLN A 30 -4.32 -8.80 -12.45
C GLN A 30 -4.88 -7.48 -11.92
N ILE A 31 -4.04 -6.71 -11.22
CA ILE A 31 -4.37 -5.39 -10.70
C ILE A 31 -3.29 -4.40 -11.12
N GLY A 32 -3.72 -3.23 -11.60
CA GLY A 32 -2.90 -2.06 -11.87
C GLY A 32 -3.49 -0.81 -11.20
N LEU A 33 -2.71 0.25 -11.07
CA LEU A 33 -3.19 1.49 -10.47
C LEU A 33 -4.28 2.18 -11.31
N GLU A 34 -4.28 1.96 -12.62
CA GLU A 34 -5.32 2.44 -13.53
C GLU A 34 -6.74 1.94 -13.16
N ASP A 35 -6.85 0.78 -12.49
CA ASP A 35 -8.13 0.21 -12.05
C ASP A 35 -8.78 1.06 -10.95
N TYR A 36 -8.02 1.95 -10.31
CA TYR A 36 -8.45 2.78 -9.19
C TYR A 36 -8.47 4.28 -9.50
N LYS A 37 -8.42 4.66 -10.78
CA LYS A 37 -8.58 6.07 -11.18
C LYS A 37 -9.86 6.67 -10.60
N GLY A 38 -9.75 7.89 -10.09
CA GLY A 38 -10.85 8.59 -9.42
C GLY A 38 -10.91 8.36 -7.91
N LYS A 39 -10.07 7.47 -7.37
CA LYS A 39 -9.93 7.22 -5.93
C LYS A 39 -8.53 7.52 -5.46
N TRP A 40 -8.38 7.82 -4.18
CA TRP A 40 -7.09 7.77 -3.53
C TRP A 40 -6.60 6.34 -3.43
N VAL A 41 -5.30 6.14 -3.49
CA VAL A 41 -4.67 4.83 -3.30
C VAL A 41 -3.55 4.95 -2.28
N CYS A 42 -3.60 4.10 -1.26
CA CYS A 42 -2.49 3.83 -0.35
C CYS A 42 -1.84 2.52 -0.80
N LEU A 43 -0.70 2.61 -1.49
CA LEU A 43 0.10 1.46 -1.87
C LEU A 43 1.27 1.32 -0.91
N PHE A 44 1.41 0.17 -0.25
CA PHE A 44 2.57 -0.08 0.58
C PHE A 44 3.26 -1.41 0.24
N PHE A 45 4.60 -1.37 0.25
CA PHE A 45 5.44 -2.53 0.02
C PHE A 45 5.92 -3.10 1.35
N TYR A 46 6.09 -4.42 1.40
CA TYR A 46 6.72 -5.12 2.52
C TYR A 46 7.70 -6.17 2.00
N PRO A 47 8.70 -6.57 2.81
CA PRO A 47 9.80 -7.41 2.32
C PRO A 47 9.38 -8.81 1.87
N ARG A 48 8.71 -9.57 2.74
CA ARG A 48 8.39 -10.99 2.47
C ARG A 48 7.23 -11.50 3.31
N ASP A 49 6.50 -12.46 2.73
CA ASP A 49 5.55 -13.31 3.43
C ASP A 49 6.26 -14.18 4.48
N PHE A 50 5.50 -14.68 5.44
CA PHE A 50 5.97 -15.59 6.49
C PHE A 50 7.12 -15.05 7.36
N THR A 51 7.17 -13.73 7.60
CA THR A 51 8.14 -13.04 8.45
C THR A 51 7.49 -12.46 9.71
N PHE A 52 8.21 -11.63 10.48
CA PHE A 52 7.80 -11.23 11.83
C PHE A 52 7.19 -9.82 11.89
N VAL A 53 7.79 -8.82 11.26
CA VAL A 53 7.29 -7.44 11.26
C VAL A 53 6.17 -7.25 10.26
N CYS A 54 6.27 -7.90 9.09
CA CYS A 54 5.31 -7.72 7.99
C CYS A 54 3.85 -8.01 8.37
N PRO A 55 3.52 -9.10 9.10
CA PRO A 55 2.12 -9.33 9.47
C PRO A 55 1.57 -8.25 10.40
N THR A 56 2.38 -7.66 11.28
CA THR A 56 1.94 -6.59 12.17
C THR A 56 1.49 -5.35 11.41
N GLU A 57 2.20 -4.99 10.34
CA GLU A 57 1.84 -3.87 9.48
C GLU A 57 0.58 -4.16 8.67
N ILE A 58 0.53 -5.32 8.01
CA ILE A 58 -0.60 -5.74 7.16
C ILE A 58 -1.89 -5.78 7.98
N VAL A 59 -1.85 -6.34 9.18
CA VAL A 59 -2.98 -6.37 10.12
C VAL A 59 -3.36 -4.95 10.55
N SER A 60 -2.39 -4.09 10.87
CA SER A 60 -2.67 -2.71 11.27
C SER A 60 -3.36 -1.90 10.17
N PHE A 61 -2.96 -2.04 8.90
CA PHE A 61 -3.68 -1.45 7.77
C PHE A 61 -5.08 -2.04 7.61
N ASN A 62 -5.25 -3.34 7.83
CA ASN A 62 -6.56 -4.01 7.75
C ASN A 62 -7.52 -3.56 8.86
N ASP A 63 -7.03 -3.42 10.08
CA ASP A 63 -7.82 -2.96 11.24
C ASP A 63 -8.28 -1.50 11.06
N ASN A 64 -7.50 -0.70 10.34
CA ASN A 64 -7.83 0.70 10.01
C ASN A 64 -8.44 0.86 8.60
N LEU A 65 -8.85 -0.22 7.94
CA LEU A 65 -9.32 -0.13 6.55
C LEU A 65 -10.54 0.78 6.41
N ASP A 66 -11.48 0.74 7.37
CA ASP A 66 -12.66 1.60 7.37
C ASP A 66 -12.28 3.09 7.38
N GLU A 67 -11.20 3.45 8.07
CA GLU A 67 -10.67 4.84 8.07
C GLU A 67 -10.18 5.26 6.68
N PHE A 68 -9.58 4.35 5.91
CA PHE A 68 -9.19 4.62 4.52
C PHE A 68 -10.42 4.69 3.60
N GLU A 69 -11.37 3.78 3.75
CA GLU A 69 -12.60 3.73 2.96
C GLU A 69 -13.46 4.99 3.16
N ASP A 70 -13.59 5.48 4.39
CA ASP A 70 -14.29 6.74 4.72
C ASP A 70 -13.65 7.96 4.02
N ARG A 71 -12.38 7.85 3.62
CA ARG A 71 -11.62 8.87 2.89
C ARG A 71 -11.54 8.61 1.38
N ASP A 72 -12.38 7.72 0.87
CA ASP A 72 -12.37 7.26 -0.53
C ASP A 72 -10.96 6.79 -0.97
N CYS A 73 -10.26 6.10 -0.09
CA CYS A 73 -8.91 5.61 -0.30
C CYS A 73 -8.87 4.08 -0.31
N VAL A 74 -8.37 3.52 -1.41
CA VAL A 74 -8.13 2.08 -1.55
C VAL A 74 -6.77 1.74 -0.95
N VAL A 75 -6.69 0.64 -0.23
CA VAL A 75 -5.43 0.09 0.30
C VAL A 75 -4.98 -1.08 -0.55
N LEU A 76 -3.74 -1.07 -0.98
CA LEU A 76 -3.06 -2.14 -1.70
C LEU A 76 -1.73 -2.44 -1.04
N THR A 77 -1.38 -3.71 -0.93
CA THR A 77 -0.05 -4.10 -0.46
C THR A 77 0.69 -4.94 -1.50
N ALA A 78 2.01 -4.89 -1.50
CA ALA A 78 2.84 -5.60 -2.47
C ALA A 78 4.11 -6.17 -1.83
N SER A 79 4.49 -7.37 -2.26
CA SER A 79 5.82 -7.93 -2.05
C SER A 79 6.31 -8.66 -3.30
N THR A 80 7.53 -9.15 -3.28
CA THR A 80 8.11 -9.94 -4.37
C THR A 80 7.69 -11.43 -4.32
N ASP A 81 6.83 -11.82 -3.36
CA ASP A 81 6.23 -13.15 -3.30
C ASP A 81 5.13 -13.34 -4.35
N SER A 82 4.77 -14.61 -4.63
CA SER A 82 3.70 -14.92 -5.56
C SER A 82 2.32 -14.79 -4.93
N GLU A 83 1.30 -14.65 -5.78
CA GLU A 83 -0.11 -14.65 -5.36
C GLU A 83 -0.51 -15.94 -4.63
N TYR A 84 0.10 -17.06 -4.96
CA TYR A 84 -0.12 -18.34 -4.28
C TYR A 84 0.54 -18.37 -2.91
N THR A 85 1.70 -17.73 -2.74
CA THR A 85 2.37 -17.56 -1.45
C THR A 85 1.53 -16.67 -0.55
N HIS A 86 1.00 -15.56 -1.08
CA HIS A 86 0.07 -14.68 -0.35
C HIS A 86 -1.15 -15.44 0.16
N LYS A 87 -1.77 -16.25 -0.70
CA LYS A 87 -2.90 -17.11 -0.31
C LYS A 87 -2.51 -18.07 0.80
N GLY A 88 -1.42 -18.80 0.63
CA GLY A 88 -0.94 -19.77 1.62
C GLY A 88 -0.68 -19.12 2.97
N TRP A 89 -0.11 -17.93 2.99
CA TRP A 89 0.14 -17.17 4.20
C TRP A 89 -1.15 -16.70 4.86
N CYS A 90 -2.08 -16.14 4.10
CA CYS A 90 -3.40 -15.74 4.61
C CYS A 90 -4.19 -16.92 5.18
N ASP A 91 -4.08 -18.10 4.59
CA ASP A 91 -4.78 -19.30 5.07
C ASP A 91 -4.17 -19.87 6.36
N SER A 92 -2.86 -19.71 6.54
CA SER A 92 -2.12 -20.28 7.68
C SER A 92 -1.94 -19.35 8.88
N HIS A 93 -2.14 -18.03 8.71
CA HIS A 93 -1.96 -17.02 9.75
C HIS A 93 -3.30 -16.49 10.23
N GLU A 94 -3.62 -16.68 11.51
CA GLU A 94 -4.94 -16.37 12.09
C GLU A 94 -5.42 -14.95 11.79
N ASP A 95 -4.55 -13.95 11.98
CA ASP A 95 -4.92 -12.55 11.78
C ASP A 95 -5.09 -12.20 10.29
N LEU A 96 -4.35 -12.86 9.39
CA LEU A 96 -4.44 -12.62 7.95
C LEU A 96 -5.65 -13.31 7.31
N GLN A 97 -6.32 -14.22 8.01
CA GLN A 97 -7.59 -14.79 7.55
C GLN A 97 -8.71 -13.73 7.45
N LYS A 98 -8.53 -12.58 8.07
CA LYS A 98 -9.49 -11.46 8.08
C LYS A 98 -9.15 -10.36 7.07
N MET A 99 -8.20 -10.59 6.16
CA MET A 99 -7.76 -9.60 5.16
C MET A 99 -8.90 -9.14 4.26
N ARG A 100 -9.00 -7.82 4.08
CA ARG A 100 -10.05 -7.15 3.31
C ARG A 100 -9.55 -6.34 2.13
N TYR A 101 -8.26 -6.42 1.79
CA TYR A 101 -7.68 -5.72 0.64
C TYR A 101 -6.71 -6.63 -0.13
N PRO A 102 -6.46 -6.34 -1.43
CA PRO A 102 -5.63 -7.19 -2.27
C PRO A 102 -4.15 -7.18 -1.89
N MET A 103 -3.47 -8.30 -2.11
CA MET A 103 -2.04 -8.47 -1.98
C MET A 103 -1.42 -8.67 -3.38
N LEU A 104 -0.63 -7.72 -3.83
CA LEU A 104 -0.01 -7.68 -5.14
C LEU A 104 1.26 -8.53 -5.15
N ALA A 105 1.42 -9.36 -6.18
CA ALA A 105 2.53 -10.29 -6.33
C ALA A 105 3.52 -9.76 -7.40
N ASP A 106 4.53 -9.03 -6.94
CA ASP A 106 5.56 -8.45 -7.81
C ASP A 106 6.73 -9.42 -8.05
N THR A 107 6.43 -10.62 -8.51
CA THR A 107 7.43 -11.70 -8.73
C THR A 107 8.49 -11.33 -9.78
N ALA A 108 8.17 -10.44 -10.70
CA ALA A 108 9.10 -9.92 -11.69
C ALA A 108 9.88 -8.67 -11.23
N HIS A 109 9.65 -8.18 -10.00
CA HIS A 109 10.25 -7.02 -9.35
C HIS A 109 10.01 -5.69 -10.05
N LYS A 110 9.21 -5.65 -11.10
CA LYS A 110 8.99 -4.46 -11.94
C LYS A 110 8.24 -3.35 -11.20
N LEU A 111 7.28 -3.72 -10.36
CA LEU A 111 6.53 -2.74 -9.58
C LEU A 111 7.42 -2.09 -8.51
N SER A 112 8.13 -2.89 -7.73
CA SER A 112 9.04 -2.39 -6.69
C SER A 112 10.23 -1.62 -7.26
N GLU A 113 10.75 -2.02 -8.43
CA GLU A 113 11.76 -1.25 -9.16
C GLU A 113 11.24 0.11 -9.62
N ALA A 114 10.03 0.14 -10.21
CA ALA A 114 9.40 1.38 -10.69
C ALA A 114 9.14 2.36 -9.55
N PHE A 115 8.76 1.86 -8.37
CA PHE A 115 8.57 2.67 -7.17
C PHE A 115 9.87 2.97 -6.41
N GLY A 116 11.00 2.38 -6.80
CA GLY A 116 12.32 2.67 -6.24
C GLY A 116 12.58 2.08 -4.87
N VAL A 117 11.88 1.00 -4.51
CA VAL A 117 12.04 0.31 -3.21
C VAL A 117 12.65 -1.08 -3.32
N TYR A 118 12.95 -1.56 -4.51
CA TYR A 118 13.56 -2.87 -4.71
C TYR A 118 15.05 -2.88 -4.36
N ASP A 119 15.45 -3.85 -3.54
CA ASP A 119 16.85 -4.14 -3.24
C ASP A 119 17.28 -5.39 -4.04
N PRO A 120 18.09 -5.22 -5.10
CA PRO A 120 18.46 -6.33 -5.96
C PRO A 120 19.45 -7.32 -5.30
N GLU A 121 20.18 -6.88 -4.27
CA GLU A 121 21.10 -7.77 -3.55
C GLU A 121 20.32 -8.72 -2.62
N LYS A 122 19.22 -8.25 -2.04
CA LYS A 122 18.40 -9.03 -1.14
C LYS A 122 17.20 -9.69 -1.83
N GLY A 123 16.85 -9.24 -3.05
CA GLY A 123 15.72 -9.76 -3.82
C GLY A 123 14.35 -9.47 -3.17
N LEU A 124 14.20 -8.29 -2.55
CA LEU A 124 12.99 -7.90 -1.83
C LEU A 124 12.76 -6.39 -1.88
N ALA A 125 11.61 -5.94 -1.44
CA ALA A 125 11.30 -4.52 -1.32
C ALA A 125 11.53 -4.01 0.10
N TYR A 126 12.03 -2.76 0.22
CA TYR A 126 11.95 -1.99 1.47
C TYR A 126 10.50 -1.64 1.82
N ARG A 127 10.27 -1.19 3.04
CA ARG A 127 8.94 -0.81 3.54
C ARG A 127 8.53 0.57 3.04
N GLY A 128 8.27 0.67 1.73
CA GLY A 128 7.74 1.88 1.11
C GLY A 128 6.24 2.01 1.29
N VAL A 129 5.74 3.24 1.49
CA VAL A 129 4.32 3.58 1.44
C VAL A 129 4.13 4.84 0.62
N TYR A 130 3.10 4.83 -0.22
CA TYR A 130 2.81 5.87 -1.19
C TYR A 130 1.34 6.25 -1.09
N LEU A 131 1.03 7.55 -1.02
CA LEU A 131 -0.31 8.07 -1.21
C LEU A 131 -0.41 8.68 -2.61
N ILE A 132 -1.37 8.19 -3.38
CA ILE A 132 -1.59 8.54 -4.78
C ILE A 132 -2.99 9.14 -4.88
N ASP A 133 -3.09 10.32 -5.49
CA ASP A 133 -4.36 11.02 -5.62
C ASP A 133 -5.28 10.45 -6.73
N PRO A 134 -6.55 10.87 -6.82
CA PRO A 134 -7.50 10.38 -7.84
C PRO A 134 -7.06 10.59 -9.29
N ASN A 135 -6.12 11.51 -9.54
CA ASN A 135 -5.53 11.74 -10.87
C ASN A 135 -4.32 10.82 -11.15
N GLY A 136 -3.95 9.96 -10.20
CA GLY A 136 -2.80 9.07 -10.32
C GLY A 136 -1.46 9.74 -10.03
N ILE A 137 -1.46 10.88 -9.34
CA ILE A 137 -0.23 11.61 -8.97
C ILE A 137 0.21 11.21 -7.56
N VAL A 138 1.49 10.88 -7.41
CA VAL A 138 2.08 10.58 -6.10
C VAL A 138 2.13 11.86 -5.26
N ARG A 139 1.53 11.85 -4.08
CA ARG A 139 1.42 13.01 -3.18
C ARG A 139 2.26 12.89 -1.93
N TRP A 140 2.60 11.69 -1.53
CA TRP A 140 3.45 11.43 -0.37
C TRP A 140 4.18 10.11 -0.51
N ILE A 141 5.40 10.05 0.01
CA ILE A 141 6.27 8.87 0.02
C ILE A 141 6.95 8.79 1.38
N ALA A 142 6.94 7.60 1.99
CA ALA A 142 7.84 7.26 3.09
C ALA A 142 8.43 5.87 2.86
N VAL A 143 9.70 5.69 3.18
CA VAL A 143 10.39 4.41 3.05
C VAL A 143 11.14 4.13 4.35
N HIS A 144 10.80 3.02 5.01
CA HIS A 144 11.49 2.56 6.22
C HIS A 144 12.46 1.42 5.88
N ASP A 145 13.51 1.31 6.68
CA ASP A 145 14.39 0.15 6.65
C ASP A 145 13.64 -1.12 7.10
N LEU A 146 14.20 -2.27 6.76
CA LEU A 146 13.58 -3.59 6.90
C LEU A 146 13.14 -3.93 8.32
N GLY A 147 13.88 -3.45 9.31
CA GLY A 147 13.61 -3.71 10.74
C GLY A 147 12.57 -2.80 11.39
N VAL A 148 12.05 -1.79 10.68
CA VAL A 148 11.22 -0.74 11.27
C VAL A 148 9.83 -0.69 10.63
N GLY A 149 8.81 -1.13 11.38
CA GLY A 149 7.40 -1.03 10.98
C GLY A 149 6.94 0.42 10.84
N ARG A 150 5.93 0.65 10.01
CA ARG A 150 5.35 1.97 9.76
C ARG A 150 4.28 2.31 10.79
N ASN A 151 3.97 3.60 10.88
CA ASN A 151 2.87 4.12 11.70
C ASN A 151 1.67 4.40 10.80
N VAL A 152 0.60 3.60 10.92
CA VAL A 152 -0.62 3.73 10.10
C VAL A 152 -1.38 5.02 10.43
N ASP A 153 -1.38 5.46 11.70
CA ASP A 153 -2.01 6.73 12.08
C ASP A 153 -1.38 7.92 11.37
N GLU A 154 -0.05 7.89 11.16
CA GLU A 154 0.63 8.94 10.37
C GLU A 154 0.24 8.89 8.89
N VAL A 155 0.06 7.71 8.30
CA VAL A 155 -0.42 7.58 6.92
C VAL A 155 -1.81 8.22 6.79
N ILE A 156 -2.72 7.93 7.72
CA ILE A 156 -4.08 8.49 7.75
C ILE A 156 -4.02 10.01 7.98
N ARG A 157 -3.19 10.48 8.92
CA ARG A 157 -3.00 11.91 9.17
C ARG A 157 -2.55 12.67 7.93
N VAL A 158 -1.59 12.13 7.18
CA VAL A 158 -1.09 12.74 5.94
C VAL A 158 -2.16 12.70 4.85
N LEU A 159 -2.91 11.61 4.73
CA LEU A 159 -4.05 11.52 3.80
C LEU A 159 -5.09 12.61 4.11
N ASP A 160 -5.46 12.79 5.37
CA ASP A 160 -6.36 13.86 5.80
C ASP A 160 -5.84 15.25 5.39
N ALA A 161 -4.55 15.51 5.67
CA ALA A 161 -3.92 16.78 5.31
C ALA A 161 -3.96 17.04 3.80
N LEU A 162 -3.65 16.01 3.00
CA LEU A 162 -3.68 16.11 1.52
C LEU A 162 -5.09 16.37 0.97
N GLN A 163 -6.12 15.85 1.65
CA GLN A 163 -7.52 16.03 1.24
C GLN A 163 -8.12 17.38 1.64
N THR A 164 -7.45 18.16 2.49
CA THR A 164 -7.95 19.51 2.86
C THR A 164 -7.82 20.52 1.74
N ASP A 165 -6.92 20.31 0.78
CA ASP A 165 -6.47 21.29 -0.22
C ASP A 165 -6.00 22.63 0.38
N LYS A 166 -5.59 22.63 1.64
CA LYS A 166 -5.15 23.80 2.40
C LYS A 166 -3.72 23.67 2.88
N LEU A 167 -3.14 24.75 3.36
CA LEU A 167 -1.82 24.75 3.96
C LEU A 167 -1.88 24.25 5.41
N CYS A 168 -1.51 22.99 5.61
CA CYS A 168 -1.44 22.38 6.92
C CYS A 168 -0.08 22.69 7.57
N PRO A 169 -0.05 23.28 8.77
CA PRO A 169 1.21 23.58 9.45
C PRO A 169 1.92 22.30 9.93
N CYS A 170 3.16 22.47 10.35
CA CYS A 170 3.92 21.39 10.98
C CYS A 170 3.14 20.77 12.14
N ASN A 171 3.16 19.44 12.26
CA ASN A 171 2.43 18.67 13.28
C ASN A 171 0.90 18.80 13.25
N TRP A 172 0.35 19.34 12.17
CA TRP A 172 -1.10 19.47 12.01
C TRP A 172 -1.83 18.11 12.18
N LYS A 173 -2.97 18.17 12.85
CA LYS A 173 -3.87 17.02 13.02
C LYS A 173 -5.27 17.40 12.53
N PRO A 174 -6.09 16.41 12.11
CA PRO A 174 -7.48 16.63 11.75
C PRO A 174 -8.24 17.38 12.85
N GLY A 175 -8.98 18.43 12.45
CA GLY A 175 -9.71 19.30 13.37
C GLY A 175 -8.94 20.54 13.84
N GLU A 176 -7.64 20.63 13.59
CA GLU A 176 -6.85 21.83 13.88
C GLU A 176 -6.95 22.86 12.75
N GLU A 177 -6.63 24.11 13.05
CA GLU A 177 -6.66 25.20 12.06
C GLU A 177 -5.59 25.01 10.98
N THR A 178 -5.94 25.42 9.78
CA THR A 178 -5.03 25.52 8.62
C THR A 178 -4.56 26.95 8.45
N LEU A 179 -3.47 27.17 7.71
CA LEU A 179 -2.89 28.51 7.54
C LEU A 179 -3.68 29.44 6.62
N ASN A 180 -4.72 28.93 5.94
CA ASN A 180 -5.71 29.69 5.14
C ASN A 180 -6.79 28.79 4.55
#